data_635a857256203d386d58923f9f0ec3b4
#
_entry.id   635a857256203d386d58923f9f0ec3b4
#
_cell.length_a   1.000
_cell.length_b   1.000
_cell.length_c   1.000
_cell.angle_alpha   90.00
_cell.angle_beta   90.00
_cell.angle_gamma   90.00
#
_symmetry.space_group_name_H-M   'P 1'
#
loop_
_entity.id
_entity.type
_entity.pdbx_description
1 polymer ?
#
loop_
_entity_poly.entity_id
_entity_poly.type
_entity_poly.pdbx_seq_one_letter_code
_entity_poly.pdbx_strand_id
1 'polypeptide(L)'
;IVGVNTKTDVVSGKVLSVSQDSVEIEGYGSVKLDEDFIMYEKENSLISNYSSIIVGYALQDFIVADGEVCGAIKNKPLQADNIRVIIKTSGFRDIFFNEAVFCADSGMIVETGEESYETAPGETVVFNPDTEDFNEGRIKLIPKSGEIQFQSVNRGIGTPSYGGTIEVSLYDEGIVVVNEVGIEDYLKKVVPSEMPSGFNLEALKCQAVCARSYAYTE
;
A
#
# COMPACT_ATOMS: atom_id res chain seq x y z
N ILE A 1 -24.11 -22.62 11.94
CA ILE A 1 -23.38 -21.88 12.99
C ILE A 1 -22.02 -22.53 13.09
N VAL A 2 -20.97 -21.81 12.73
CA VAL A 2 -19.58 -22.31 12.74
C VAL A 2 -18.93 -22.07 14.09
N GLY A 3 -19.38 -21.02 14.79
CA GLY A 3 -18.92 -20.67 16.14
C GLY A 3 -19.72 -19.53 16.72
N VAL A 4 -19.69 -19.39 18.03
CA VAL A 4 -20.23 -18.21 18.75
C VAL A 4 -19.17 -17.72 19.71
N ASN A 5 -18.73 -16.50 19.54
CA ASN A 5 -17.83 -15.83 20.49
C ASN A 5 -18.56 -14.67 21.15
N THR A 6 -18.46 -14.55 22.47
CA THR A 6 -19.17 -13.53 23.26
C THR A 6 -18.27 -12.35 23.68
N LYS A 7 -16.96 -12.44 23.41
CA LYS A 7 -15.98 -11.40 23.66
C LYS A 7 -15.28 -11.06 22.35
N THR A 8 -15.91 -10.26 21.53
CA THR A 8 -15.39 -9.89 20.22
C THR A 8 -15.30 -8.37 20.11
N ASP A 9 -14.19 -7.94 19.52
CA ASP A 9 -14.04 -6.58 19.00
C ASP A 9 -14.20 -6.60 17.49
N VAL A 10 -14.77 -5.54 16.94
CA VAL A 10 -14.87 -5.35 15.48
C VAL A 10 -13.90 -4.27 15.08
N VAL A 11 -12.97 -4.63 14.21
CA VAL A 11 -11.92 -3.76 13.71
C VAL A 11 -12.13 -3.49 12.23
N SER A 12 -12.19 -2.23 11.86
CA SER A 12 -12.29 -1.79 10.47
C SER A 12 -11.08 -0.94 10.11
N GLY A 13 -10.47 -1.21 8.98
CA GLY A 13 -9.31 -0.46 8.50
C GLY A 13 -8.87 -0.94 7.14
N LYS A 14 -7.98 -0.17 6.52
CA LYS A 14 -7.34 -0.60 5.28
C LYS A 14 -6.38 -1.76 5.58
N VAL A 15 -6.46 -2.82 4.78
CA VAL A 15 -5.51 -3.93 4.87
C VAL A 15 -4.19 -3.52 4.24
N LEU A 16 -3.12 -3.57 5.00
CA LEU A 16 -1.78 -3.22 4.56
C LEU A 16 -0.99 -4.44 4.05
N SER A 17 -1.20 -5.58 4.69
CA SER A 17 -0.69 -6.88 4.23
C SER A 17 -1.56 -8.02 4.73
N VAL A 18 -1.49 -9.17 4.07
CA VAL A 18 -2.15 -10.42 4.49
C VAL A 18 -1.28 -11.61 4.15
N SER A 19 -1.21 -12.56 5.06
CA SER A 19 -0.59 -13.86 4.88
C SER A 19 -1.55 -14.97 5.34
N GLN A 20 -1.10 -16.22 5.28
CA GLN A 20 -1.88 -17.32 5.83
C GLN A 20 -2.11 -17.19 7.35
N ASP A 21 -1.16 -16.59 8.05
CA ASP A 21 -1.11 -16.60 9.50
C ASP A 21 -1.47 -15.24 10.12
N SER A 22 -1.51 -14.17 9.34
CA SER A 22 -1.72 -12.81 9.87
C SER A 22 -2.31 -11.84 8.86
N VAL A 23 -2.94 -10.79 9.38
CA VAL A 23 -3.38 -9.61 8.62
C VAL A 23 -2.88 -8.35 9.34
N GLU A 24 -2.39 -7.39 8.56
CA GLU A 24 -2.03 -6.07 9.06
C GLU A 24 -3.10 -5.06 8.67
N ILE A 25 -3.65 -4.37 9.66
CA ILE A 25 -4.76 -3.41 9.49
C ILE A 25 -4.27 -2.02 9.90
N GLU A 26 -4.44 -1.05 9.02
CA GLU A 26 -4.05 0.35 9.25
C GLU A 26 -4.71 0.89 10.54
N GLY A 27 -3.90 1.46 11.42
CA GLY A 27 -4.34 1.99 12.72
C GLY A 27 -4.58 0.94 13.81
N TYR A 28 -4.43 -0.35 13.51
CA TYR A 28 -4.58 -1.42 14.49
C TYR A 28 -3.31 -2.29 14.62
N GLY A 29 -2.54 -2.42 13.53
CA GLY A 29 -1.32 -3.22 13.49
C GLY A 29 -1.52 -4.62 12.94
N SER A 30 -0.51 -5.48 13.14
CA SER A 30 -0.51 -6.86 12.68
C SER A 30 -1.19 -7.77 13.71
N VAL A 31 -2.15 -8.57 13.26
CA VAL A 31 -2.92 -9.50 14.09
C VAL A 31 -2.89 -10.87 13.47
N LYS A 32 -2.72 -11.90 14.29
CA LYS A 32 -2.75 -13.29 13.87
C LYS A 32 -4.14 -13.69 13.37
N LEU A 33 -4.20 -14.49 12.31
CA LEU A 33 -5.44 -15.14 11.86
C LEU A 33 -5.65 -16.44 12.62
N ASP A 34 -6.89 -16.68 13.05
CA ASP A 34 -7.32 -17.96 13.60
C ASP A 34 -7.20 -19.06 12.52
N GLU A 35 -6.89 -20.29 12.90
CA GLU A 35 -6.77 -21.43 11.96
C GLU A 35 -8.07 -21.72 11.20
N ASP A 36 -9.22 -21.41 11.82
CA ASP A 36 -10.55 -21.55 11.27
C ASP A 36 -11.10 -20.24 10.67
N PHE A 37 -10.23 -19.28 10.34
CA PHE A 37 -10.64 -18.00 9.80
C PHE A 37 -11.55 -18.12 8.59
N ILE A 38 -12.67 -17.40 8.62
CA ILE A 38 -13.67 -17.37 7.55
C ILE A 38 -13.99 -15.92 7.20
N MET A 39 -14.01 -15.62 5.90
CA MET A 39 -14.54 -14.36 5.39
C MET A 39 -15.94 -14.59 4.81
N TYR A 40 -16.93 -13.80 5.27
CA TYR A 40 -18.27 -13.78 4.75
C TYR A 40 -18.48 -12.56 3.84
N GLU A 41 -18.82 -12.80 2.57
CA GLU A 41 -19.18 -11.76 1.62
C GLU A 41 -20.69 -11.51 1.65
N LYS A 42 -21.09 -10.36 2.19
CA LYS A 42 -22.50 -10.04 2.43
C LYS A 42 -23.30 -9.93 1.12
N GLU A 43 -22.70 -9.39 0.08
CA GLU A 43 -23.37 -9.12 -1.21
C GLU A 43 -23.81 -10.41 -1.91
N ASN A 44 -22.92 -11.40 -1.93
CA ASN A 44 -23.13 -12.67 -2.65
C ASN A 44 -23.48 -13.85 -1.73
N SER A 45 -23.52 -13.62 -0.40
CA SER A 45 -23.68 -14.66 0.61
C SER A 45 -22.63 -15.80 0.48
N LEU A 46 -21.42 -15.45 0.04
CA LEU A 46 -20.32 -16.39 -0.14
C LEU A 46 -19.46 -16.47 1.11
N ILE A 47 -18.93 -17.69 1.34
CA ILE A 47 -17.91 -17.95 2.36
C ILE A 47 -16.59 -18.19 1.63
N SER A 48 -15.56 -17.50 2.08
CA SER A 48 -14.20 -17.59 1.53
C SER A 48 -13.16 -17.58 2.67
N ASN A 49 -11.90 -17.58 2.33
CA ASN A 49 -10.79 -17.56 3.28
C ASN A 49 -9.93 -16.28 3.13
N TYR A 50 -8.81 -16.21 3.83
CA TYR A 50 -7.91 -15.08 3.83
C TYR A 50 -7.40 -14.66 2.42
N SER A 51 -7.33 -15.61 1.46
CA SER A 51 -6.86 -15.30 0.11
C SER A 51 -7.80 -14.38 -0.69
N SER A 52 -9.04 -14.21 -0.20
CA SER A 52 -10.02 -13.29 -0.77
C SER A 52 -9.96 -11.88 -0.16
N ILE A 53 -9.07 -11.65 0.80
CA ILE A 53 -8.82 -10.33 1.37
C ILE A 53 -8.03 -9.51 0.36
N ILE A 54 -8.57 -8.35 -0.02
CA ILE A 54 -7.91 -7.45 -0.98
C ILE A 54 -7.07 -6.44 -0.19
N VAL A 55 -5.76 -6.47 -0.41
CA VAL A 55 -4.81 -5.53 0.20
C VAL A 55 -4.99 -4.14 -0.39
N GLY A 56 -4.83 -3.11 0.43
CA GLY A 56 -4.94 -1.71 0.02
C GLY A 56 -6.31 -1.08 0.25
N TYR A 57 -7.30 -1.86 0.71
CA TYR A 57 -8.68 -1.39 0.87
C TYR A 57 -9.26 -1.73 2.24
N ALA A 58 -10.27 -0.95 2.66
CA ALA A 58 -11.06 -1.17 3.87
C ALA A 58 -12.46 -1.70 3.50
N LEU A 59 -12.52 -2.89 2.89
CA LEU A 59 -13.76 -3.48 2.36
C LEU A 59 -14.50 -4.32 3.38
N GLN A 60 -13.82 -4.78 4.43
CA GLN A 60 -14.33 -5.70 5.41
C GLN A 60 -14.15 -5.18 6.83
N ASP A 61 -15.02 -5.67 7.72
CA ASP A 61 -14.86 -5.55 9.16
C ASP A 61 -14.31 -6.88 9.69
N PHE A 62 -13.24 -6.82 10.45
CA PHE A 62 -12.60 -7.98 11.08
C PHE A 62 -13.16 -8.22 12.46
N ILE A 63 -13.39 -9.47 12.80
CA ILE A 63 -13.87 -9.90 14.10
C ILE A 63 -12.68 -10.46 14.88
N VAL A 64 -12.27 -9.75 15.93
CA VAL A 64 -11.14 -10.13 16.78
C VAL A 64 -11.65 -10.71 18.08
N ALA A 65 -11.16 -11.88 18.45
CA ALA A 65 -11.46 -12.53 19.71
C ALA A 65 -10.19 -13.18 20.27
N ASP A 66 -9.96 -13.02 21.58
CA ASP A 66 -8.80 -13.56 22.27
C ASP A 66 -7.43 -13.19 21.64
N GLY A 67 -7.38 -12.04 20.95
CA GLY A 67 -6.17 -11.52 20.31
C GLY A 67 -5.91 -12.05 18.90
N GLU A 68 -6.82 -12.82 18.33
CA GLU A 68 -6.74 -13.33 16.96
C GLU A 68 -7.96 -12.89 16.14
N VAL A 69 -7.77 -12.74 14.83
CA VAL A 69 -8.86 -12.48 13.89
C VAL A 69 -9.55 -13.81 13.55
N CYS A 70 -10.71 -14.04 14.09
CA CYS A 70 -11.47 -15.27 13.88
C CYS A 70 -12.40 -15.22 12.64
N GLY A 71 -12.63 -14.04 12.07
CA GLY A 71 -13.44 -13.89 10.87
C GLY A 71 -13.46 -12.49 10.33
N ALA A 72 -14.00 -12.33 9.12
CA ALA A 72 -14.25 -11.02 8.52
C ALA A 72 -15.59 -10.99 7.78
N ILE A 73 -16.18 -9.81 7.72
CA ILE A 73 -17.40 -9.55 6.95
C ILE A 73 -17.09 -8.50 5.90
N LYS A 74 -17.06 -8.90 4.63
CA LYS A 74 -16.96 -7.98 3.50
C LYS A 74 -18.34 -7.35 3.27
N ASN A 75 -18.45 -6.08 3.60
CA ASN A 75 -19.71 -5.34 3.61
C ASN A 75 -19.68 -4.09 2.70
N LYS A 76 -18.56 -3.81 2.06
CA LYS A 76 -18.40 -2.68 1.14
C LYS A 76 -18.00 -3.16 -0.25
N PRO A 77 -18.56 -2.57 -1.32
CA PRO A 77 -18.08 -2.84 -2.67
C PRO A 77 -16.65 -2.28 -2.85
N LEU A 78 -15.91 -2.87 -3.79
CA LEU A 78 -14.61 -2.35 -4.17
C LEU A 78 -14.80 -0.99 -4.86
N GLN A 79 -14.30 0.06 -4.22
CA GLN A 79 -14.12 1.38 -4.84
C GLN A 79 -12.63 1.68 -4.83
N ALA A 80 -12.00 1.55 -5.99
CA ALA A 80 -10.56 1.71 -6.13
C ALA A 80 -10.26 3.13 -6.67
N ASP A 81 -10.36 4.13 -5.81
CA ASP A 81 -9.93 5.49 -6.15
C ASP A 81 -8.40 5.60 -6.11
N ASN A 82 -7.76 4.89 -5.18
CA ASN A 82 -6.31 4.78 -5.04
C ASN A 82 -5.86 3.35 -5.27
N ILE A 83 -4.62 3.21 -5.73
CA ILE A 83 -3.91 1.94 -5.83
C ILE A 83 -2.59 2.00 -5.07
N ARG A 84 -2.07 0.84 -4.70
CA ARG A 84 -0.79 0.68 -4.03
C ARG A 84 0.19 -0.02 -4.96
N VAL A 85 1.29 0.65 -5.25
CA VAL A 85 2.29 0.18 -6.21
C VAL A 85 3.62 -0.05 -5.49
N ILE A 86 4.09 -1.29 -5.48
CA ILE A 86 5.43 -1.62 -4.96
C ILE A 86 6.48 -1.05 -5.91
N ILE A 87 7.39 -0.26 -5.37
CA ILE A 87 8.50 0.31 -6.14
C ILE A 87 9.65 -0.69 -6.15
N LYS A 88 10.06 -1.09 -7.36
CA LYS A 88 11.22 -1.96 -7.56
C LYS A 88 12.53 -1.16 -7.63
N THR A 89 13.64 -1.83 -7.36
CA THR A 89 15.01 -1.29 -7.52
C THR A 89 15.28 -0.79 -8.94
N SER A 90 16.36 -0.06 -9.16
CA SER A 90 16.69 0.56 -10.45
C SER A 90 16.67 -0.41 -11.64
N GLY A 91 17.05 -1.66 -11.43
CA GLY A 91 17.03 -2.72 -12.45
C GLY A 91 15.73 -3.51 -12.56
N PHE A 92 14.68 -3.17 -11.82
CA PHE A 92 13.39 -3.90 -11.71
C PHE A 92 13.51 -5.35 -11.25
N ARG A 93 14.64 -5.73 -10.64
CA ARG A 93 14.95 -7.11 -10.26
C ARG A 93 14.49 -7.46 -8.86
N ASP A 94 14.44 -6.46 -7.98
CA ASP A 94 14.18 -6.62 -6.56
C ASP A 94 13.21 -5.56 -6.05
N ILE A 95 12.59 -5.83 -4.91
CA ILE A 95 11.72 -4.92 -4.18
C ILE A 95 12.36 -4.44 -2.87
N PHE A 96 13.49 -5.05 -2.48
CA PHE A 96 14.18 -4.76 -1.22
C PHE A 96 15.31 -3.76 -1.44
N PHE A 97 15.34 -2.73 -0.60
CA PHE A 97 16.36 -1.70 -0.58
C PHE A 97 17.17 -1.79 0.70
N ASN A 98 18.48 -1.57 0.61
CA ASN A 98 19.33 -1.41 1.79
C ASN A 98 19.24 0.00 2.38
N GLU A 99 18.83 0.97 1.56
CA GLU A 99 18.66 2.36 1.93
C GLU A 99 17.58 2.99 1.04
N ALA A 100 16.69 3.76 1.65
CA ALA A 100 15.65 4.50 0.97
C ALA A 100 15.77 6.00 1.27
N VAL A 101 16.05 6.79 0.21
CA VAL A 101 16.33 8.23 0.29
C VAL A 101 15.25 9.01 -0.42
N PHE A 102 14.59 9.91 0.30
CA PHE A 102 13.46 10.70 -0.22
C PHE A 102 13.68 12.19 -0.04
N CYS A 103 13.12 12.97 -0.98
CA CYS A 103 13.12 14.42 -0.93
C CYS A 103 11.82 14.94 -1.55
N ALA A 104 11.26 16.01 -1.01
CA ALA A 104 10.15 16.73 -1.62
C ALA A 104 10.45 18.23 -1.65
N ASP A 105 10.25 18.86 -2.82
CA ASP A 105 10.52 20.28 -3.00
C ASP A 105 9.67 21.15 -2.07
N SER A 106 8.48 20.68 -1.67
CA SER A 106 7.58 21.37 -0.73
C SER A 106 7.84 21.03 0.74
N GLY A 107 8.76 20.10 1.02
CA GLY A 107 8.83 19.37 2.28
C GLY A 107 7.73 18.32 2.39
N MET A 108 7.80 17.47 3.41
CA MET A 108 6.86 16.40 3.65
C MET A 108 6.57 16.23 5.14
N ILE A 109 5.47 15.55 5.44
CA ILE A 109 5.15 15.04 6.77
C ILE A 109 5.62 13.59 6.79
N VAL A 110 6.35 13.20 7.82
CA VAL A 110 6.78 11.84 8.09
C VAL A 110 5.98 11.35 9.29
N GLU A 111 5.15 10.34 9.09
CA GLU A 111 4.35 9.70 10.15
C GLU A 111 5.00 8.37 10.53
N THR A 112 5.25 8.17 11.83
CA THR A 112 5.87 6.98 12.41
C THR A 112 5.01 6.53 13.60
N GLY A 113 4.21 5.47 13.43
CA GLY A 113 3.28 5.05 14.47
C GLY A 113 2.29 6.17 14.86
N GLU A 114 2.35 6.61 16.13
CA GLU A 114 1.52 7.70 16.65
C GLU A 114 2.18 9.08 16.55
N GLU A 115 3.46 9.13 16.17
CA GLU A 115 4.24 10.37 16.07
C GLU A 115 4.33 10.87 14.62
N SER A 116 4.55 12.16 14.46
CA SER A 116 4.83 12.76 13.16
C SER A 116 5.73 13.97 13.29
N TYR A 117 6.57 14.18 12.27
CA TYR A 117 7.38 15.38 12.13
C TYR A 117 7.33 15.91 10.70
N GLU A 118 7.74 17.17 10.54
CA GLU A 118 7.77 17.82 9.23
C GLU A 118 9.19 18.07 8.78
N THR A 119 9.44 17.89 7.48
CA THR A 119 10.71 18.27 6.86
C THR A 119 10.62 19.66 6.24
N ALA A 120 11.77 20.34 6.13
CA ALA A 120 11.89 21.56 5.36
C ALA A 120 11.77 21.28 3.84
N PRO A 121 11.40 22.30 3.03
CA PRO A 121 11.43 22.19 1.58
C PRO A 121 12.81 21.77 1.05
N GLY A 122 12.86 20.71 0.24
CA GLY A 122 14.09 20.18 -0.32
C GLY A 122 14.97 19.38 0.66
N GLU A 123 14.53 19.21 1.90
CA GLU A 123 15.24 18.38 2.88
C GLU A 123 15.15 16.89 2.49
N THR A 124 16.26 16.20 2.66
CA THR A 124 16.38 14.77 2.37
C THR A 124 16.19 13.96 3.63
N VAL A 125 15.34 12.92 3.55
CA VAL A 125 15.14 11.92 4.60
C VAL A 125 15.74 10.59 4.14
N VAL A 126 16.44 9.92 5.04
CA VAL A 126 17.14 8.66 4.76
C VAL A 126 16.68 7.60 5.74
N PHE A 127 16.21 6.47 5.22
CA PHE A 127 15.88 5.29 6.01
C PHE A 127 16.83 4.14 5.64
N ASN A 128 17.36 3.48 6.64
CA ASN A 128 18.13 2.25 6.52
C ASN A 128 17.61 1.24 7.56
N PRO A 129 18.01 -0.04 7.52
CA PRO A 129 17.50 -1.05 8.44
C PRO A 129 17.70 -0.74 9.93
N ASP A 130 18.65 0.13 10.28
CA ASP A 130 18.93 0.53 11.67
C ASP A 130 18.14 1.78 12.10
N THR A 131 17.27 2.32 11.24
CA THR A 131 16.47 3.51 11.55
C THR A 131 15.44 3.17 12.65
N GLU A 132 15.48 3.92 13.75
CA GLU A 132 14.64 3.69 14.94
C GLU A 132 13.14 3.84 14.66
N ASP A 133 12.77 4.66 13.68
CA ASP A 133 11.37 4.91 13.26
C ASP A 133 10.63 3.61 12.88
N PHE A 134 11.36 2.57 12.43
CA PHE A 134 10.76 1.27 12.11
C PHE A 134 10.29 0.47 13.33
N ASN A 135 10.72 0.83 14.55
CA ASN A 135 10.25 0.19 15.78
C ASN A 135 8.75 0.44 16.03
N GLU A 136 8.22 1.53 15.48
CA GLU A 136 6.81 1.91 15.56
C GLU A 136 5.97 1.35 14.39
N GLY A 137 6.60 0.58 13.48
CA GLY A 137 5.94 -0.05 12.35
C GLY A 137 6.24 0.62 11.01
N ARG A 138 5.21 0.83 10.19
CA ARG A 138 5.36 1.47 8.87
C ARG A 138 5.53 2.96 9.00
N ILE A 139 6.42 3.50 8.17
CA ILE A 139 6.62 4.94 8.01
C ILE A 139 5.80 5.41 6.81
N LYS A 140 5.07 6.51 6.95
CA LYS A 140 4.32 7.12 5.86
C LYS A 140 4.84 8.52 5.55
N LEU A 141 5.13 8.77 4.28
CA LEU A 141 5.61 10.04 3.77
C LEU A 141 4.50 10.74 2.99
N ILE A 142 4.14 11.95 3.39
CA ILE A 142 3.06 12.74 2.79
C ILE A 142 3.66 14.06 2.30
N PRO A 143 3.75 14.33 0.99
CA PRO A 143 4.26 15.60 0.51
C PRO A 143 3.29 16.74 0.88
N LYS A 144 3.81 17.88 1.32
CA LYS A 144 2.98 19.07 1.59
C LYS A 144 2.29 19.58 0.33
N SER A 145 2.93 19.40 -0.82
CA SER A 145 2.37 19.58 -2.16
C SER A 145 3.27 18.91 -3.20
N GLY A 146 2.74 18.61 -4.39
CA GLY A 146 3.52 18.04 -5.49
C GLY A 146 3.85 16.56 -5.31
N GLU A 147 5.11 16.19 -5.55
CA GLU A 147 5.57 14.82 -5.61
C GLU A 147 6.78 14.60 -4.69
N ILE A 148 7.02 13.35 -4.31
CA ILE A 148 8.19 12.90 -3.56
C ILE A 148 9.18 12.28 -4.55
N GLN A 149 10.42 12.76 -4.57
CA GLN A 149 11.53 12.15 -5.30
C GLN A 149 12.08 10.97 -4.50
N PHE A 150 12.23 9.81 -5.14
CA PHE A 150 12.88 8.65 -4.55
C PHE A 150 14.29 8.53 -5.11
N GLN A 151 15.28 9.05 -4.38
CA GLN A 151 16.65 9.21 -4.85
C GLN A 151 17.45 7.90 -4.90
N SER A 152 17.02 6.85 -4.17
CA SER A 152 17.65 5.52 -4.25
C SER A 152 17.31 4.77 -5.56
N VAL A 153 16.47 5.33 -6.43
CA VAL A 153 16.08 4.73 -7.70
C VAL A 153 16.47 5.60 -8.88
N ASN A 154 17.02 4.98 -9.92
CA ASN A 154 17.27 5.62 -11.21
C ASN A 154 16.54 4.84 -12.31
N ARG A 155 15.77 5.53 -13.14
CA ARG A 155 14.96 4.97 -14.24
C ARG A 155 15.53 5.24 -15.63
N GLY A 156 16.82 5.60 -15.72
CA GLY A 156 17.48 5.89 -16.99
C GLY A 156 17.24 7.33 -17.50
N ILE A 157 16.09 7.91 -17.20
CA ILE A 157 15.74 9.32 -17.49
C ILE A 157 15.97 10.23 -16.27
N GLY A 158 16.50 9.66 -15.17
CA GLY A 158 16.79 10.36 -13.93
C GLY A 158 16.08 9.75 -12.70
N THR A 159 16.11 10.51 -11.60
CA THR A 159 15.44 10.16 -10.36
C THR A 159 13.94 10.28 -10.55
N PRO A 160 13.17 9.22 -10.27
CA PRO A 160 11.72 9.28 -10.40
C PRO A 160 11.08 10.07 -9.26
N SER A 161 9.94 10.70 -9.57
CA SER A 161 9.06 11.35 -8.60
C SER A 161 7.70 10.67 -8.58
N TYR A 162 7.10 10.59 -7.40
CA TYR A 162 5.84 9.90 -7.15
C TYR A 162 4.84 10.84 -6.50
N GLY A 163 3.64 10.92 -7.07
CA GLY A 163 2.50 11.59 -6.44
C GLY A 163 1.84 10.72 -5.39
N GLY A 164 0.92 11.29 -4.61
CA GLY A 164 0.26 10.60 -3.51
C GLY A 164 1.17 10.46 -2.30
N THR A 165 1.12 9.32 -1.61
CA THR A 165 1.93 9.05 -0.43
C THR A 165 2.88 7.89 -0.66
N ILE A 166 3.97 7.86 0.11
CA ILE A 166 4.91 6.73 0.13
C ILE A 166 4.82 6.04 1.48
N GLU A 167 4.71 4.73 1.48
CA GLU A 167 4.86 3.88 2.66
C GLU A 167 6.21 3.18 2.59
N VAL A 168 6.92 3.17 3.72
CA VAL A 168 8.22 2.52 3.88
C VAL A 168 8.12 1.51 5.00
N SER A 169 8.50 0.27 4.74
CA SER A 169 8.41 -0.83 5.70
C SER A 169 9.71 -1.62 5.73
N LEU A 170 10.10 -2.08 6.92
CA LEU A 170 11.27 -2.94 7.09
C LEU A 170 10.82 -4.40 7.18
N TYR A 171 11.51 -5.26 6.44
CA TYR A 171 11.41 -6.73 6.47
C TYR A 171 12.81 -7.32 6.69
N ASP A 172 12.90 -8.62 6.95
CA ASP A 172 14.17 -9.31 7.16
C ASP A 172 15.14 -9.16 5.97
N GLU A 173 14.59 -9.09 4.74
CA GLU A 173 15.36 -8.95 3.50
C GLU A 173 15.73 -7.49 3.17
N GLY A 174 15.13 -6.50 3.84
CA GLY A 174 15.37 -5.09 3.62
C GLY A 174 14.13 -4.21 3.60
N ILE A 175 14.29 -3.00 3.12
CA ILE A 175 13.22 -1.99 3.08
C ILE A 175 12.37 -2.18 1.83
N VAL A 176 11.05 -2.23 2.00
CA VAL A 176 10.06 -2.21 0.91
C VAL A 176 9.40 -0.84 0.86
N VAL A 177 9.27 -0.32 -0.35
CA VAL A 177 8.67 0.99 -0.63
C VAL A 177 7.41 0.81 -1.47
N VAL A 178 6.30 1.36 -1.00
CA VAL A 178 4.99 1.34 -1.67
C VAL A 178 4.53 2.76 -1.93
N ASN A 179 4.16 3.06 -3.17
CA ASN A 179 3.48 4.31 -3.51
C ASN A 179 1.96 4.09 -3.50
N GLU A 180 1.24 4.82 -2.66
CA GLU A 180 -0.22 4.90 -2.71
C GLU A 180 -0.63 6.17 -3.47
N VAL A 181 -1.31 5.99 -4.59
CA VAL A 181 -1.61 7.06 -5.53
C VAL A 181 -2.99 6.88 -6.15
N GLY A 182 -3.65 7.99 -6.47
CA GLY A 182 -4.90 7.94 -7.23
C GLY A 182 -4.72 7.25 -8.58
N ILE A 183 -5.69 6.40 -8.97
CA ILE A 183 -5.59 5.61 -10.22
C ILE A 183 -5.37 6.50 -11.45
N GLU A 184 -5.99 7.67 -11.52
CA GLU A 184 -5.83 8.57 -12.67
C GLU A 184 -4.44 9.22 -12.70
N ASP A 185 -3.84 9.53 -11.55
CA ASP A 185 -2.47 10.05 -11.47
C ASP A 185 -1.44 8.96 -11.78
N TYR A 186 -1.68 7.72 -11.35
CA TYR A 186 -0.90 6.56 -11.78
C TYR A 186 -0.91 6.41 -13.30
N LEU A 187 -2.08 6.44 -13.93
CA LEU A 187 -2.21 6.30 -15.39
C LEU A 187 -1.47 7.39 -16.17
N LYS A 188 -1.43 8.63 -15.67
CA LYS A 188 -0.63 9.72 -16.29
C LYS A 188 0.87 9.41 -16.36
N LYS A 189 1.37 8.57 -15.46
CA LYS A 189 2.79 8.14 -15.42
C LYS A 189 3.00 6.83 -16.20
N VAL A 190 2.11 5.86 -16.06
CA VAL A 190 2.24 4.53 -16.66
C VAL A 190 2.00 4.56 -18.17
N VAL A 191 0.96 5.22 -18.66
CA VAL A 191 0.64 5.23 -20.09
C VAL A 191 1.81 5.74 -20.96
N PRO A 192 2.48 6.86 -20.63
CA PRO A 192 3.64 7.31 -21.38
C PRO A 192 4.88 6.40 -21.25
N SER A 193 5.00 5.64 -20.16
CA SER A 193 6.11 4.70 -19.98
C SER A 193 5.94 3.43 -20.79
N GLU A 194 4.71 3.01 -21.05
CA GLU A 194 4.38 1.81 -21.81
C GLU A 194 4.22 2.10 -23.32
N MET A 195 3.73 3.27 -23.65
CA MET A 195 3.47 3.66 -25.04
C MET A 195 3.93 5.10 -25.29
N PRO A 196 4.87 5.31 -26.24
CA PRO A 196 5.33 6.65 -26.58
C PRO A 196 4.21 7.61 -26.96
N SER A 197 4.31 8.87 -26.54
CA SER A 197 3.31 9.92 -26.75
C SER A 197 3.04 10.26 -28.22
N GLY A 198 3.90 9.81 -29.15
CA GLY A 198 3.73 9.96 -30.59
C GLY A 198 2.73 8.98 -31.22
N PHE A 199 2.21 8.02 -30.46
CA PHE A 199 1.17 7.10 -30.96
C PHE A 199 -0.18 7.82 -31.13
N ASN A 200 -1.05 7.20 -31.96
CA ASN A 200 -2.40 7.71 -32.17
C ASN A 200 -3.18 7.81 -30.86
N LEU A 201 -3.98 8.86 -30.72
CA LEU A 201 -4.78 9.11 -29.49
C LEU A 201 -5.67 7.92 -29.10
N GLU A 202 -6.27 7.24 -30.07
CA GLU A 202 -7.10 6.05 -29.79
C GLU A 202 -6.28 4.88 -29.25
N ALA A 203 -5.05 4.71 -29.71
CA ALA A 203 -4.13 3.72 -29.15
C ALA A 203 -3.75 4.04 -27.70
N LEU A 204 -3.47 5.32 -27.41
CA LEU A 204 -3.18 5.77 -26.03
C LEU A 204 -4.40 5.59 -25.10
N LYS A 205 -5.62 5.84 -25.59
CA LYS A 205 -6.85 5.55 -24.84
C LYS A 205 -7.02 4.06 -24.56
N CYS A 206 -6.77 3.19 -25.54
CA CYS A 206 -6.78 1.74 -25.34
C CYS A 206 -5.76 1.31 -24.30
N GLN A 207 -4.53 1.84 -24.37
CA GLN A 207 -3.49 1.55 -23.37
C GLN A 207 -3.92 1.99 -21.96
N ALA A 208 -4.55 3.16 -21.82
CA ALA A 208 -5.06 3.64 -20.54
C ALA A 208 -6.14 2.71 -19.94
N VAL A 209 -7.04 2.19 -20.80
CA VAL A 209 -8.06 1.21 -20.37
C VAL A 209 -7.40 -0.10 -19.93
N CYS A 210 -6.44 -0.61 -20.68
CA CYS A 210 -5.70 -1.83 -20.33
C CYS A 210 -4.94 -1.65 -19.02
N ALA A 211 -4.20 -0.55 -18.85
CA ALA A 211 -3.43 -0.27 -17.66
C ALA A 211 -4.34 -0.12 -16.41
N ARG A 212 -5.50 0.54 -16.55
CA ARG A 212 -6.49 0.65 -15.48
C ARG A 212 -7.04 -0.72 -15.09
N SER A 213 -7.43 -1.53 -16.06
CA SER A 213 -7.96 -2.87 -15.80
C SER A 213 -6.94 -3.75 -15.11
N TYR A 214 -5.69 -3.69 -15.55
CA TYR A 214 -4.58 -4.43 -14.92
C TYR A 214 -4.37 -3.99 -13.47
N ALA A 215 -4.32 -2.68 -13.21
CA ALA A 215 -4.13 -2.14 -11.87
C ALA A 215 -5.26 -2.49 -10.88
N TYR A 216 -6.44 -2.88 -11.35
CA TYR A 216 -7.54 -3.33 -10.51
C TYR A 216 -7.55 -4.84 -10.24
N THR A 217 -6.74 -5.61 -10.95
CA THR A 217 -6.74 -7.08 -10.88
C THR A 217 -5.50 -7.66 -10.21
N GLU A 218 -4.45 -6.87 -10.02
CA GLU A 218 -3.21 -7.23 -9.34
C GLU A 218 -3.16 -6.66 -7.91
#